data_a42745a256d17e9cc51b1996c1c2f2ae
#
_entry.id   a42745a256d17e9cc51b1996c1c2f2ae
#
_cell.length_a   1.000
_cell.length_b   1.000
_cell.length_c   1.000
_cell.angle_alpha   90.00
_cell.angle_beta   90.00
_cell.angle_gamma   90.00
#
_symmetry.space_group_name_H-M   'P 1'
#
loop_
_entity.id
_entity.type
_entity.pdbx_description
1 polymer ?
#
loop_
_entity_poly.entity_id
_entity_poly.type
_entity_poly.pdbx_seq_one_letter_code
_entity_poly.pdbx_strand_id
1 'polypeptide(L)'
;MRRRTSMVVTLLASGLILAAACTTELDPPTPLPVAPAPADDGAGPGSEDDDRADDVASEAPGLPPADRDLPRLSLEEVVTLEAPIDTTVLEDGTVLVAERAGRVRVLDGPTPDRIVLDVSGRTTTDGERGLLSIAVAPWGDELFVSMTDADGDTLVEAHPLDGAGIEGTPRSIYTTRQPFANHNGGPIVFLPDGTLLLGLGDGGGAGDPLGAGQDLSTPLGAIVRLDVRDGRVAVPSDNPFLEQADAAAEVAASGLRNPWRMAFDRPRGELWIADVGQSEREEINRVTPAQLLGANFGWALREGTVPFLGEEPDGHVPPLHDYGHGPGCSITGGLVYRGDAIPELRGGYVFTDLCDGELRVLMQDGADVTARELGVTATRVIGFGTDADGELLVLEIGGRVLRLVRD
;
A
#
# COMPACT_ATOMS: atom_id res chain seq x y z
N MET A 1 -47.69 58.89 -30.34
CA MET A 1 -47.45 57.73 -29.51
C MET A 1 -45.97 57.44 -29.55
N ARG A 2 -45.18 57.90 -28.59
CA ARG A 2 -43.74 57.61 -28.43
C ARG A 2 -43.56 56.82 -27.14
N ARG A 3 -43.11 55.58 -27.28
CA ARG A 3 -42.75 54.73 -26.15
C ARG A 3 -41.32 55.12 -25.66
N ARG A 4 -41.21 55.48 -24.38
CA ARG A 4 -39.93 55.70 -23.68
C ARG A 4 -39.44 54.33 -23.16
N THR A 5 -38.25 53.94 -23.55
CA THR A 5 -37.50 52.80 -23.01
C THR A 5 -36.67 53.25 -21.85
N SER A 6 -36.97 52.79 -20.64
CA SER A 6 -36.11 53.05 -19.46
C SER A 6 -35.00 52.00 -19.41
N MET A 7 -33.77 52.50 -19.39
CA MET A 7 -32.55 51.73 -19.20
C MET A 7 -32.24 51.66 -17.71
N VAL A 8 -32.31 50.47 -17.13
CA VAL A 8 -31.90 50.22 -15.75
C VAL A 8 -30.42 49.91 -15.76
N VAL A 9 -29.62 50.78 -15.15
CA VAL A 9 -28.19 50.57 -14.90
C VAL A 9 -28.06 49.83 -13.57
N THR A 10 -27.63 48.56 -13.63
CA THR A 10 -27.29 47.80 -12.41
C THR A 10 -25.82 48.04 -12.09
N LEU A 11 -25.54 48.73 -11.00
CA LEU A 11 -24.20 48.85 -10.43
C LEU A 11 -23.83 47.50 -9.76
N LEU A 12 -22.82 46.84 -10.31
CA LEU A 12 -22.13 45.73 -9.65
C LEU A 12 -21.11 46.32 -8.66
N ALA A 13 -21.40 46.21 -7.36
CA ALA A 13 -20.42 46.45 -6.32
C ALA A 13 -19.53 45.25 -6.17
N SER A 14 -18.27 45.36 -6.60
CA SER A 14 -17.20 44.39 -6.38
C SER A 14 -16.79 44.45 -4.90
N GLY A 15 -17.32 43.57 -4.09
CA GLY A 15 -16.84 43.32 -2.73
C GLY A 15 -15.55 42.49 -2.78
N LEU A 16 -14.43 43.12 -2.47
CA LEU A 16 -13.16 42.44 -2.19
C LEU A 16 -13.32 41.73 -0.82
N ILE A 17 -13.51 40.42 -0.84
CA ILE A 17 -13.41 39.60 0.37
C ILE A 17 -11.94 39.31 0.57
N LEU A 18 -11.28 40.02 1.50
CA LEU A 18 -9.99 39.58 2.05
C LEU A 18 -10.25 38.32 2.86
N ALA A 19 -9.90 37.16 2.27
CA ALA A 19 -9.75 35.93 3.02
C ALA A 19 -8.49 36.06 3.88
N ALA A 20 -8.65 36.35 5.16
CA ALA A 20 -7.62 36.17 6.15
C ALA A 20 -7.38 34.65 6.28
N ALA A 21 -6.33 34.15 5.65
CA ALA A 21 -5.83 32.81 5.93
C ALA A 21 -5.31 32.82 7.37
N CYS A 22 -6.08 32.27 8.29
CA CYS A 22 -5.55 31.84 9.58
C CYS A 22 -4.64 30.64 9.31
N THR A 23 -3.34 30.91 9.16
CA THR A 23 -2.32 29.88 9.32
C THR A 23 -2.25 29.58 10.82
N THR A 24 -3.01 28.61 11.26
CA THR A 24 -2.68 27.93 12.51
C THR A 24 -1.41 27.13 12.22
N GLU A 25 -0.27 27.63 12.68
CA GLU A 25 0.92 26.79 12.84
C GLU A 25 0.49 25.66 13.77
N LEU A 26 0.40 24.46 13.21
CA LEU A 26 0.20 23.25 14.00
C LEU A 26 1.56 22.93 14.63
N ASP A 27 1.53 22.66 15.94
CA ASP A 27 2.71 22.14 16.63
C ASP A 27 3.21 20.91 15.86
N PRO A 28 4.53 20.79 15.63
CA PRO A 28 5.09 19.61 14.98
C PRO A 28 4.72 18.36 15.78
N PRO A 29 4.45 17.23 15.12
CA PRO A 29 4.15 15.98 15.82
C PRO A 29 5.27 15.65 16.80
N THR A 30 4.90 15.13 17.96
CA THR A 30 5.88 14.68 18.94
C THR A 30 6.73 13.56 18.34
N PRO A 31 8.07 13.70 18.30
CA PRO A 31 8.92 12.66 17.73
C PRO A 31 8.69 11.30 18.41
N LEU A 32 8.61 10.24 17.61
CA LEU A 32 8.51 8.88 18.12
C LEU A 32 9.83 8.50 18.84
N PRO A 33 9.77 7.69 19.90
CA PRO A 33 10.97 7.17 20.54
C PRO A 33 11.73 6.24 19.57
N VAL A 34 13.06 6.30 19.64
CA VAL A 34 13.93 5.36 18.91
C VAL A 34 14.02 4.06 19.71
N ALA A 35 13.83 2.92 19.05
CA ALA A 35 14.00 1.61 19.66
C ALA A 35 15.47 1.45 20.08
N PRO A 36 15.77 0.84 21.25
CA PRO A 36 17.14 0.50 21.61
C PRO A 36 17.74 -0.43 20.55
N ALA A 37 19.01 -0.22 20.22
CA ALA A 37 19.72 -1.14 19.36
C ALA A 37 19.59 -2.56 19.93
N PRO A 38 19.47 -3.62 19.09
CA PRO A 38 19.49 -4.98 19.58
C PRO A 38 20.72 -5.18 20.45
N ALA A 39 20.52 -5.76 21.64
CA ALA A 39 21.62 -6.02 22.52
C ALA A 39 22.64 -6.90 21.76
N ASP A 40 23.90 -6.48 21.75
CA ASP A 40 25.02 -7.31 21.31
C ASP A 40 25.18 -8.43 22.36
N ASP A 41 24.37 -9.47 22.25
CA ASP A 41 24.49 -10.66 23.06
C ASP A 41 25.76 -11.36 22.57
N GLY A 42 26.88 -10.95 23.23
CA GLY A 42 28.22 -11.41 22.97
C GLY A 42 28.25 -12.92 22.75
N ALA A 43 28.79 -13.30 21.63
CA ALA A 43 28.91 -14.62 21.05
C ALA A 43 28.91 -15.78 22.07
N GLY A 44 27.73 -16.35 22.30
CA GLY A 44 27.59 -17.73 22.76
C GLY A 44 27.89 -18.67 21.59
N PRO A 45 28.42 -19.89 21.84
CA PRO A 45 28.79 -20.81 20.78
C PRO A 45 27.56 -21.12 19.92
N GLY A 46 27.70 -20.90 18.60
CA GLY A 46 26.68 -20.92 17.60
C GLY A 46 25.61 -22.02 17.73
N SER A 47 24.37 -21.62 17.65
CA SER A 47 23.30 -22.51 17.27
C SER A 47 23.32 -22.57 15.73
N GLU A 48 23.55 -23.77 15.20
CA GLU A 48 23.59 -24.08 13.76
C GLU A 48 22.21 -23.94 13.05
N ASP A 49 21.21 -23.28 13.68
CA ASP A 49 19.86 -23.17 13.17
C ASP A 49 19.55 -21.82 12.48
N ASP A 50 20.42 -20.80 12.58
CA ASP A 50 20.17 -19.48 11.96
C ASP A 50 20.56 -19.40 10.48
N ASP A 51 21.41 -20.33 10.01
CA ASP A 51 21.79 -20.43 8.59
C ASP A 51 20.67 -21.02 7.69
N ARG A 52 19.60 -21.57 8.28
CA ARG A 52 18.50 -22.18 7.48
C ARG A 52 17.50 -21.19 6.93
N ALA A 53 17.36 -20.00 7.50
CA ALA A 53 16.40 -18.99 7.03
C ALA A 53 16.91 -18.32 5.74
N ASP A 54 18.20 -18.04 5.66
CA ASP A 54 18.82 -17.43 4.47
C ASP A 54 18.94 -18.41 3.28
N ASP A 55 19.17 -19.69 3.55
CA ASP A 55 19.27 -20.72 2.50
C ASP A 55 17.89 -21.05 1.88
N VAL A 56 16.80 -20.97 2.65
CA VAL A 56 15.45 -21.25 2.13
C VAL A 56 14.96 -20.12 1.22
N ALA A 57 15.33 -18.87 1.48
CA ALA A 57 14.97 -17.73 0.64
C ALA A 57 15.60 -17.80 -0.76
N SER A 58 16.77 -18.43 -0.90
CA SER A 58 17.47 -18.58 -2.18
C SER A 58 16.88 -19.67 -3.10
N GLU A 59 16.15 -20.64 -2.54
CA GLU A 59 15.56 -21.78 -3.28
C GLU A 59 14.13 -21.49 -3.78
N ALA A 60 13.44 -20.48 -3.24
CA ALA A 60 12.10 -20.14 -3.69
C ALA A 60 12.11 -19.64 -5.15
N PRO A 61 11.15 -20.09 -6.00
CA PRO A 61 11.12 -19.68 -7.39
C PRO A 61 10.97 -18.16 -7.51
N GLY A 62 11.84 -17.55 -8.32
CA GLY A 62 11.75 -16.16 -8.77
C GLY A 62 10.68 -15.98 -9.83
N LEU A 63 10.76 -14.87 -10.57
CA LEU A 63 9.85 -14.64 -11.70
C LEU A 63 9.91 -15.82 -12.68
N PRO A 64 8.75 -16.32 -13.16
CA PRO A 64 8.71 -17.38 -14.14
C PRO A 64 9.28 -16.89 -15.48
N PRO A 65 9.91 -17.77 -16.28
CA PRO A 65 10.48 -17.41 -17.56
C PRO A 65 9.40 -16.98 -18.56
N ALA A 66 9.68 -15.96 -19.38
CA ALA A 66 8.73 -15.35 -20.31
C ALA A 66 8.22 -16.32 -21.39
N ASP A 67 8.98 -17.36 -21.71
CA ASP A 67 8.60 -18.41 -22.68
C ASP A 67 7.74 -19.53 -22.09
N ARG A 68 7.42 -19.46 -20.77
CA ARG A 68 6.56 -20.46 -20.13
C ARG A 68 5.15 -20.40 -20.69
N ASP A 69 4.61 -21.56 -21.09
CA ASP A 69 3.21 -21.66 -21.46
C ASP A 69 2.29 -21.42 -20.25
N LEU A 70 1.37 -20.49 -20.40
CA LEU A 70 0.34 -20.24 -19.37
C LEU A 70 -0.93 -21.04 -19.70
N PRO A 71 -1.59 -21.63 -18.69
CA PRO A 71 -2.85 -22.31 -18.90
C PRO A 71 -3.95 -21.30 -19.24
N ARG A 72 -5.10 -21.79 -19.71
CA ARG A 72 -6.30 -20.98 -19.74
C ARG A 72 -6.78 -20.76 -18.32
N LEU A 73 -7.13 -19.50 -18.01
CA LEU A 73 -7.56 -19.06 -16.70
C LEU A 73 -8.95 -18.44 -16.75
N SER A 74 -9.63 -18.44 -15.62
CA SER A 74 -10.90 -17.74 -15.40
C SER A 74 -10.97 -17.15 -14.00
N LEU A 75 -12.01 -16.34 -13.75
CA LEU A 75 -12.30 -15.76 -12.44
C LEU A 75 -13.62 -16.33 -11.94
N GLU A 76 -13.57 -16.97 -10.77
CA GLU A 76 -14.75 -17.50 -10.07
C GLU A 76 -15.15 -16.57 -8.94
N GLU A 77 -16.42 -16.20 -8.87
CA GLU A 77 -16.96 -15.40 -7.77
C GLU A 77 -17.00 -16.23 -6.48
N VAL A 78 -16.32 -15.74 -5.44
CA VAL A 78 -16.32 -16.34 -4.11
C VAL A 78 -17.47 -15.75 -3.29
N VAL A 79 -17.62 -14.43 -3.31
CA VAL A 79 -18.62 -13.70 -2.53
C VAL A 79 -18.80 -12.27 -3.06
N THR A 80 -19.91 -11.64 -2.72
CA THR A 80 -20.13 -10.19 -2.91
C THR A 80 -20.21 -9.50 -1.55
N LEU A 81 -19.40 -8.44 -1.37
CA LEU A 81 -19.26 -7.60 -0.16
C LEU A 81 -19.48 -6.11 -0.49
N GLU A 82 -19.25 -5.22 0.47
CA GLU A 82 -19.33 -3.77 0.23
C GLU A 82 -17.92 -3.17 -0.01
N ALA A 83 -17.52 -3.01 -1.28
CA ALA A 83 -16.21 -2.48 -1.68
C ALA A 83 -15.04 -3.16 -0.93
N PRO A 84 -14.83 -4.47 -1.13
CA PRO A 84 -13.70 -5.19 -0.53
C PRO A 84 -12.39 -4.58 -1.03
N ILE A 85 -11.44 -4.36 -0.12
CA ILE A 85 -10.23 -3.59 -0.45
C ILE A 85 -8.93 -4.32 -0.12
N ASP A 86 -8.93 -5.16 0.92
CA ASP A 86 -7.73 -5.89 1.36
C ASP A 86 -8.12 -7.18 2.07
N THR A 87 -7.18 -8.13 2.17
CA THR A 87 -7.37 -9.38 2.92
C THR A 87 -6.14 -9.71 3.74
N THR A 88 -6.35 -10.48 4.81
CA THR A 88 -5.27 -11.11 5.56
C THR A 88 -5.71 -12.50 6.02
N VAL A 89 -4.76 -13.41 6.19
CA VAL A 89 -5.03 -14.79 6.60
C VAL A 89 -4.48 -15.00 8.01
N LEU A 90 -5.33 -15.49 8.91
CA LEU A 90 -4.94 -15.86 10.27
C LEU A 90 -4.17 -17.19 10.27
N GLU A 91 -3.47 -17.49 11.37
CA GLU A 91 -2.68 -18.72 11.53
C GLU A 91 -3.53 -20.00 11.39
N ASP A 92 -4.81 -19.95 11.78
CA ASP A 92 -5.74 -21.06 11.65
C ASP A 92 -6.35 -21.23 10.25
N GLY A 93 -5.93 -20.40 9.28
CA GLY A 93 -6.44 -20.38 7.91
C GLY A 93 -7.68 -19.49 7.72
N THR A 94 -8.19 -18.85 8.76
CA THR A 94 -9.31 -17.92 8.62
C THR A 94 -8.91 -16.72 7.77
N VAL A 95 -9.66 -16.43 6.70
CA VAL A 95 -9.45 -15.26 5.84
C VAL A 95 -10.30 -14.11 6.35
N LEU A 96 -9.66 -12.97 6.60
CA LEU A 96 -10.33 -11.72 6.90
C LEU A 96 -10.33 -10.82 5.66
N VAL A 97 -11.46 -10.16 5.39
CA VAL A 97 -11.63 -9.21 4.29
C VAL A 97 -12.03 -7.84 4.85
N ALA A 98 -11.28 -6.82 4.46
CA ALA A 98 -11.60 -5.43 4.77
C ALA A 98 -12.57 -4.86 3.73
N GLU A 99 -13.62 -4.20 4.18
CA GLU A 99 -14.51 -3.35 3.39
C GLU A 99 -14.09 -1.89 3.56
N ARG A 100 -13.95 -1.17 2.46
CA ARG A 100 -13.48 0.23 2.46
C ARG A 100 -14.26 1.14 3.42
N ALA A 101 -15.54 0.83 3.65
CA ALA A 101 -16.41 1.60 4.56
C ALA A 101 -16.03 1.43 6.05
N GLY A 102 -15.04 0.61 6.40
CA GLY A 102 -14.55 0.45 7.78
C GLY A 102 -15.02 -0.81 8.47
N ARG A 103 -15.32 -1.89 7.75
CA ARG A 103 -15.65 -3.18 8.35
C ARG A 103 -14.61 -4.22 7.96
N VAL A 104 -14.36 -5.15 8.87
CA VAL A 104 -13.60 -6.37 8.60
C VAL A 104 -14.49 -7.57 8.84
N ARG A 105 -14.54 -8.48 7.87
CA ARG A 105 -15.38 -9.70 7.90
C ARG A 105 -14.54 -10.95 7.79
N VAL A 106 -15.08 -12.05 8.33
CA VAL A 106 -14.58 -13.39 8.04
C VAL A 106 -15.12 -13.83 6.67
N LEU A 107 -14.24 -14.31 5.81
CA LEU A 107 -14.63 -14.94 4.55
C LEU A 107 -14.89 -16.42 4.77
N ASP A 108 -16.12 -16.77 5.23
CA ASP A 108 -16.54 -18.13 5.55
C ASP A 108 -17.74 -18.58 4.69
N GLY A 109 -17.52 -18.67 3.38
CA GLY A 109 -18.54 -19.10 2.42
C GLY A 109 -19.24 -17.94 1.70
N PRO A 110 -20.37 -18.22 1.01
CA PRO A 110 -20.98 -17.28 0.07
C PRO A 110 -21.75 -16.13 0.73
N THR A 111 -21.96 -16.17 2.05
CA THR A 111 -22.67 -15.13 2.82
C THR A 111 -21.93 -14.83 4.13
N PRO A 112 -20.78 -14.12 4.07
CA PRO A 112 -19.97 -13.83 5.25
C PRO A 112 -20.67 -12.76 6.12
N ASP A 113 -21.54 -13.20 7.02
CA ASP A 113 -22.30 -12.32 7.91
C ASP A 113 -21.48 -11.87 9.14
N ARG A 114 -20.35 -12.54 9.42
CA ARG A 114 -19.56 -12.27 10.62
C ARG A 114 -18.66 -11.06 10.43
N ILE A 115 -19.05 -9.94 11.03
CA ILE A 115 -18.20 -8.77 11.20
C ILE A 115 -17.35 -8.97 12.46
N VAL A 116 -16.03 -8.87 12.33
CA VAL A 116 -15.07 -8.97 13.44
C VAL A 116 -14.62 -7.60 13.94
N LEU A 117 -14.67 -6.60 13.06
CA LEU A 117 -14.37 -5.20 13.41
C LEU A 117 -15.30 -4.26 12.65
N ASP A 118 -15.83 -3.23 13.34
CA ASP A 118 -16.56 -2.14 12.71
C ASP A 118 -16.01 -0.79 13.21
N VAL A 119 -15.27 -0.11 12.34
CA VAL A 119 -14.74 1.24 12.53
C VAL A 119 -15.42 2.26 11.61
N SER A 120 -16.52 1.88 10.94
CA SER A 120 -17.22 2.72 9.95
C SER A 120 -17.69 4.06 10.51
N GLY A 121 -17.98 4.13 11.81
CA GLY A 121 -18.35 5.39 12.49
C GLY A 121 -17.17 6.36 12.69
N ARG A 122 -15.93 5.94 12.43
CA ARG A 122 -14.68 6.71 12.62
C ARG A 122 -13.87 6.86 11.34
N THR A 123 -14.38 6.34 10.22
CA THR A 123 -13.68 6.30 8.93
C THR A 123 -14.45 7.15 7.92
N THR A 124 -13.75 7.98 7.15
CA THR A 124 -14.33 8.67 5.99
C THR A 124 -13.95 7.96 4.69
N THR A 125 -14.82 7.99 3.67
CA THR A 125 -14.64 7.34 2.37
C THR A 125 -14.65 8.30 1.19
N ASP A 126 -14.44 9.59 1.45
CA ASP A 126 -14.36 10.61 0.42
C ASP A 126 -13.08 10.45 -0.41
N GLY A 127 -13.18 10.51 -1.73
CA GLY A 127 -12.04 10.31 -2.63
C GLY A 127 -11.45 8.90 -2.53
N GLU A 128 -10.15 8.79 -2.22
CA GLU A 128 -9.44 7.51 -2.02
C GLU A 128 -9.50 7.01 -0.58
N ARG A 129 -10.01 7.80 0.33
CA ARG A 129 -10.11 7.53 1.77
C ARG A 129 -10.93 6.29 2.10
N GLY A 130 -10.74 5.74 3.30
CA GLY A 130 -11.44 4.56 3.79
C GLY A 130 -10.63 3.76 4.80
N LEU A 131 -11.10 2.55 5.09
CA LEU A 131 -10.26 1.47 5.59
C LEU A 131 -9.45 0.98 4.37
N LEU A 132 -8.12 1.09 4.42
CA LEU A 132 -7.26 0.95 3.24
C LEU A 132 -6.44 -0.33 3.24
N SER A 133 -6.04 -0.81 4.43
CA SER A 133 -5.27 -2.05 4.56
C SER A 133 -5.44 -2.69 5.92
N ILE A 134 -5.27 -4.02 5.97
CA ILE A 134 -5.25 -4.82 7.19
C ILE A 134 -4.08 -5.81 7.17
N ALA A 135 -3.47 -6.03 8.32
CA ALA A 135 -2.41 -7.02 8.47
C ALA A 135 -2.46 -7.67 9.85
N VAL A 136 -2.36 -8.99 9.92
CA VAL A 136 -2.14 -9.69 11.18
C VAL A 136 -0.68 -9.57 11.56
N ALA A 137 -0.43 -9.23 12.82
CA ALA A 137 0.92 -9.20 13.36
C ALA A 137 1.59 -10.59 13.27
N PRO A 138 2.91 -10.66 13.03
CA PRO A 138 3.61 -11.96 12.97
C PRO A 138 3.52 -12.80 14.24
N TRP A 139 3.18 -12.20 15.38
CA TRP A 139 2.95 -12.88 16.66
C TRP A 139 1.50 -13.33 16.88
N GLY A 140 0.58 -13.02 15.96
CA GLY A 140 -0.73 -13.67 15.83
C GLY A 140 -1.87 -13.10 16.66
N ASP A 141 -1.63 -12.24 17.65
CA ASP A 141 -2.65 -11.77 18.61
C ASP A 141 -3.09 -10.31 18.42
N GLU A 142 -2.72 -9.67 17.32
CA GLU A 142 -3.15 -8.32 16.95
C GLU A 142 -3.47 -8.23 15.45
N LEU A 143 -4.60 -7.56 15.13
CA LEU A 143 -4.93 -7.10 13.79
C LEU A 143 -4.60 -5.62 13.66
N PHE A 144 -3.70 -5.28 12.76
CA PHE A 144 -3.39 -3.91 12.41
C PHE A 144 -4.34 -3.45 11.30
N VAL A 145 -4.81 -2.21 11.43
CA VAL A 145 -5.73 -1.56 10.49
C VAL A 145 -5.17 -0.21 10.11
N SER A 146 -5.06 0.05 8.83
CA SER A 146 -4.71 1.35 8.28
C SER A 146 -5.95 1.96 7.64
N MET A 147 -6.33 3.16 8.09
CA MET A 147 -7.52 3.85 7.60
C MET A 147 -7.31 5.37 7.58
N THR A 148 -8.21 6.08 6.93
CA THR A 148 -8.38 7.51 7.14
C THR A 148 -9.52 7.74 8.15
N ASP A 149 -9.23 8.52 9.17
CA ASP A 149 -10.19 8.82 10.22
C ASP A 149 -11.32 9.78 9.76
N ALA A 150 -12.16 10.22 10.68
CA ALA A 150 -13.29 11.10 10.39
C ALA A 150 -12.86 12.51 9.89
N ASP A 151 -11.65 12.95 10.25
CA ASP A 151 -11.07 14.21 9.78
C ASP A 151 -10.34 14.03 8.43
N GLY A 152 -10.17 12.78 8.00
CA GLY A 152 -9.53 12.38 6.75
C GLY A 152 -8.03 12.20 6.87
N ASP A 153 -7.49 12.14 8.07
CA ASP A 153 -6.08 11.91 8.35
C ASP A 153 -5.78 10.41 8.46
N THR A 154 -4.56 10.01 8.12
CA THR A 154 -4.14 8.61 8.26
C THR A 154 -4.09 8.21 9.72
N LEU A 155 -4.71 7.08 10.04
CA LEU A 155 -4.68 6.43 11.35
C LEU A 155 -4.37 4.95 11.19
N VAL A 156 -3.33 4.48 11.87
CA VAL A 156 -3.04 3.05 12.04
C VAL A 156 -3.33 2.65 13.47
N GLU A 157 -4.12 1.60 13.64
CA GLU A 157 -4.47 1.03 14.96
C GLU A 157 -4.13 -0.47 15.00
N ALA A 158 -3.73 -0.95 16.18
CA ALA A 158 -3.65 -2.38 16.49
C ALA A 158 -4.82 -2.77 17.37
N HIS A 159 -5.55 -3.80 16.95
CA HIS A 159 -6.72 -4.36 17.63
C HIS A 159 -6.37 -5.73 18.18
N PRO A 160 -6.53 -6.01 19.48
CA PRO A 160 -6.29 -7.33 20.04
C PRO A 160 -7.17 -8.39 19.37
N LEU A 161 -6.56 -9.51 18.97
CA LEU A 161 -7.19 -10.68 18.36
C LEU A 161 -7.23 -11.84 19.35
N ASP A 162 -8.41 -12.49 19.46
CA ASP A 162 -8.56 -13.82 20.07
C ASP A 162 -9.27 -14.75 19.07
N GLY A 163 -8.50 -15.59 18.40
CA GLY A 163 -8.98 -16.28 17.20
C GLY A 163 -9.39 -15.26 16.11
N ALA A 164 -10.56 -15.45 15.49
CA ALA A 164 -11.11 -14.47 14.56
C ALA A 164 -12.05 -13.46 15.25
N GLY A 165 -11.86 -13.16 16.55
CA GLY A 165 -12.58 -12.16 17.31
C GLY A 165 -11.70 -10.98 17.70
N ILE A 166 -12.25 -9.76 17.68
CA ILE A 166 -11.59 -8.59 18.22
C ILE A 166 -12.11 -8.37 19.64
N GLU A 167 -11.19 -8.36 20.62
CA GLU A 167 -11.52 -8.13 22.02
C GLU A 167 -10.63 -7.02 22.61
N GLY A 168 -11.20 -6.13 23.41
CA GLY A 168 -10.45 -5.09 24.11
C GLY A 168 -10.43 -3.74 23.40
N THR A 169 -9.51 -2.87 23.84
CA THR A 169 -9.36 -1.51 23.35
C THR A 169 -8.23 -1.45 22.31
N PRO A 170 -8.44 -0.83 21.15
CA PRO A 170 -7.38 -0.66 20.17
C PRO A 170 -6.27 0.25 20.70
N ARG A 171 -5.07 0.04 20.19
CA ARG A 171 -3.90 0.84 20.45
C ARG A 171 -3.58 1.69 19.21
N SER A 172 -3.51 3.01 19.35
CA SER A 172 -3.03 3.88 18.27
C SER A 172 -1.55 3.62 18.01
N ILE A 173 -1.20 3.39 16.77
CA ILE A 173 0.16 3.08 16.31
C ILE A 173 0.78 4.30 15.64
N TYR A 174 0.06 4.90 14.68
CA TYR A 174 0.57 6.00 13.92
C TYR A 174 -0.55 6.90 13.42
N THR A 175 -0.28 8.20 13.36
CA THR A 175 -1.19 9.19 12.77
C THR A 175 -0.39 10.19 11.97
N THR A 176 -0.89 10.59 10.80
CA THR A 176 -0.33 11.70 10.04
C THR A 176 -1.42 12.40 9.25
N ARG A 177 -1.25 13.71 9.07
CA ARG A 177 -2.20 14.53 8.35
C ARG A 177 -2.20 14.23 6.86
N GLN A 178 -3.41 14.17 6.27
CA GLN A 178 -3.62 14.00 4.84
C GLN A 178 -4.25 15.28 4.24
N PRO A 179 -3.45 16.10 3.54
CA PRO A 179 -3.90 17.40 3.03
C PRO A 179 -5.04 17.31 2.02
N PHE A 180 -5.09 16.22 1.23
CA PHE A 180 -6.10 15.99 0.19
C PHE A 180 -6.80 14.64 0.37
N ALA A 181 -7.91 14.45 -0.37
CA ALA A 181 -8.68 13.22 -0.36
C ALA A 181 -8.19 12.16 -1.37
N ASN A 182 -7.02 12.37 -1.94
CA ASN A 182 -6.34 11.46 -2.86
C ASN A 182 -4.86 11.32 -2.51
N HIS A 183 -4.20 10.32 -3.07
CA HIS A 183 -2.84 9.91 -2.75
C HIS A 183 -2.65 9.63 -1.25
N ASN A 184 -3.63 8.99 -0.65
CA ASN A 184 -3.57 8.66 0.78
C ASN A 184 -2.67 7.44 1.04
N GLY A 185 -2.37 6.62 0.03
CA GLY A 185 -1.63 5.39 0.20
C GLY A 185 -2.32 4.42 1.15
N GLY A 186 -1.67 4.09 2.25
CA GLY A 186 -2.23 3.36 3.38
C GLY A 186 -1.94 1.86 3.44
N PRO A 187 -1.23 1.21 2.48
CA PRO A 187 -0.89 -0.19 2.63
C PRO A 187 0.07 -0.39 3.81
N ILE A 188 -0.19 -1.44 4.58
CA ILE A 188 0.68 -1.87 5.68
C ILE A 188 1.18 -3.30 5.46
N VAL A 189 2.45 -3.53 5.79
CA VAL A 189 3.11 -4.83 5.63
C VAL A 189 4.08 -5.06 6.78
N PHE A 190 4.07 -6.26 7.35
CA PHE A 190 5.10 -6.68 8.31
C PHE A 190 6.31 -7.30 7.62
N LEU A 191 7.49 -6.85 7.98
CA LEU A 191 8.74 -7.49 7.63
C LEU A 191 9.02 -8.71 8.55
N PRO A 192 9.94 -9.61 8.16
CA PRO A 192 10.29 -10.79 8.97
C PRO A 192 10.85 -10.45 10.37
N ASP A 193 11.49 -9.29 10.52
CA ASP A 193 12.01 -8.79 11.80
C ASP A 193 10.91 -8.27 12.73
N GLY A 194 9.64 -8.30 12.29
CA GLY A 194 8.48 -7.83 13.03
C GLY A 194 8.25 -6.32 12.95
N THR A 195 9.03 -5.58 12.17
CA THR A 195 8.76 -4.15 11.93
C THR A 195 7.60 -3.98 10.96
N LEU A 196 6.81 -2.92 11.16
CA LEU A 196 5.68 -2.53 10.32
C LEU A 196 6.14 -1.49 9.30
N LEU A 197 5.84 -1.71 8.04
CA LEU A 197 5.91 -0.72 6.99
C LEU A 197 4.53 -0.12 6.71
N LEU A 198 4.48 1.20 6.50
CA LEU A 198 3.31 1.94 6.06
C LEU A 198 3.69 2.78 4.85
N GLY A 199 3.05 2.56 3.71
CA GLY A 199 3.20 3.38 2.51
C GLY A 199 2.29 4.61 2.56
N LEU A 200 2.84 5.80 2.35
CA LEU A 200 2.10 7.06 2.30
C LEU A 200 2.34 7.76 0.98
N GLY A 201 1.28 8.25 0.35
CA GLY A 201 1.39 9.07 -0.84
C GLY A 201 1.88 10.48 -0.54
N ASP A 202 2.13 11.26 -1.59
CA ASP A 202 2.64 12.65 -1.51
C ASP A 202 1.65 13.65 -0.88
N GLY A 203 0.53 13.17 -0.39
CA GLY A 203 -0.53 13.95 0.25
C GLY A 203 -1.55 14.50 -0.73
N GLY A 204 -1.38 14.31 -2.05
CA GLY A 204 -2.39 14.57 -3.06
C GLY A 204 -2.17 15.81 -3.94
N GLY A 205 -3.06 15.96 -4.89
CA GLY A 205 -2.94 16.99 -5.93
C GLY A 205 -2.11 16.52 -7.12
N ALA A 206 -2.10 17.34 -8.17
CA ALA A 206 -1.36 17.01 -9.40
C ALA A 206 0.06 17.59 -9.34
N GLY A 207 1.06 16.75 -9.67
CA GLY A 207 2.46 17.20 -9.80
C GLY A 207 3.13 17.56 -8.48
N ASP A 208 2.74 16.90 -7.39
CA ASP A 208 3.32 17.08 -6.05
C ASP A 208 3.37 18.56 -5.59
N PRO A 209 2.21 19.19 -5.39
CA PRO A 209 2.17 20.63 -5.07
C PRO A 209 2.79 20.96 -3.71
N LEU A 210 3.04 19.95 -2.88
CA LEU A 210 3.66 20.09 -1.57
C LEU A 210 5.16 19.83 -1.59
N GLY A 211 5.69 19.25 -2.67
CA GLY A 211 7.09 18.82 -2.77
C GLY A 211 7.42 17.64 -1.89
N ALA A 212 6.40 16.92 -1.43
CA ALA A 212 6.52 15.87 -0.41
C ALA A 212 7.31 14.66 -0.89
N GLY A 213 7.27 14.32 -2.19
CA GLY A 213 8.02 13.19 -2.74
C GLY A 213 9.52 13.25 -2.48
N GLN A 214 10.10 14.44 -2.35
CA GLN A 214 11.53 14.64 -2.09
C GLN A 214 11.83 15.34 -0.76
N ASP A 215 10.83 15.59 0.07
CA ASP A 215 10.99 16.25 1.38
C ASP A 215 11.01 15.21 2.52
N LEU A 216 12.20 14.87 2.99
CA LEU A 216 12.38 13.94 4.10
C LEU A 216 11.86 14.47 5.45
N SER A 217 11.52 15.75 5.57
CA SER A 217 10.97 16.31 6.82
C SER A 217 9.51 15.92 7.07
N THR A 218 8.85 15.31 6.07
CA THR A 218 7.49 14.78 6.15
C THR A 218 7.45 13.29 5.88
N PRO A 219 6.52 12.52 6.47
CA PRO A 219 6.31 11.12 6.13
C PRO A 219 5.51 10.93 4.83
N LEU A 220 5.02 12.01 4.20
CA LEU A 220 4.29 11.94 2.95
C LEU A 220 5.24 11.62 1.78
N GLY A 221 4.74 10.90 0.76
CA GLY A 221 5.55 10.46 -0.37
C GLY A 221 6.61 9.42 0.01
N ALA A 222 6.38 8.63 1.06
CA ALA A 222 7.40 7.83 1.70
C ALA A 222 6.89 6.47 2.20
N ILE A 223 7.82 5.61 2.58
CA ILE A 223 7.55 4.43 3.41
C ILE A 223 8.04 4.73 4.82
N VAL A 224 7.11 4.67 5.78
CA VAL A 224 7.37 4.74 7.21
C VAL A 224 7.67 3.33 7.74
N ARG A 225 8.68 3.18 8.60
CA ARG A 225 9.03 1.92 9.27
C ARG A 225 9.01 2.08 10.78
N LEU A 226 8.27 1.20 11.47
CA LEU A 226 8.01 1.25 12.90
C LEU A 226 8.29 -0.09 13.57
N ASP A 227 8.91 -0.07 14.76
CA ASP A 227 8.90 -1.18 15.72
C ASP A 227 7.67 -1.05 16.60
N VAL A 228 6.75 -2.01 16.46
CA VAL A 228 5.44 -1.99 17.13
C VAL A 228 5.23 -3.13 18.11
N ARG A 229 6.30 -3.89 18.41
CA ARG A 229 6.28 -5.06 19.28
C ARG A 229 6.09 -4.68 20.76
N ASP A 230 5.64 -5.64 21.56
CA ASP A 230 5.49 -5.54 23.02
C ASP A 230 4.65 -4.32 23.47
N GLY A 231 3.65 -3.94 22.68
CA GLY A 231 2.80 -2.80 23.00
C GLY A 231 3.47 -1.43 22.85
N ARG A 232 4.69 -1.36 22.31
CA ARG A 232 5.45 -0.12 22.07
C ARG A 232 5.23 0.37 20.64
N VAL A 233 5.52 1.63 20.41
CA VAL A 233 5.72 2.20 19.08
C VAL A 233 7.03 2.98 19.12
N ALA A 234 7.98 2.61 18.28
CA ALA A 234 9.28 3.24 18.22
C ALA A 234 9.82 3.22 16.78
N VAL A 235 10.73 4.13 16.50
CA VAL A 235 11.52 4.10 15.26
C VAL A 235 12.65 3.08 15.44
N PRO A 236 12.84 2.12 14.50
CA PRO A 236 13.97 1.20 14.54
C PRO A 236 15.32 1.93 14.58
N SER A 237 16.26 1.43 15.38
CA SER A 237 17.56 2.10 15.59
C SER A 237 18.48 2.10 14.35
N ASP A 238 18.14 1.31 13.33
CA ASP A 238 18.82 1.23 12.05
C ASP A 238 18.10 2.00 10.92
N ASN A 239 17.09 2.82 11.25
CA ASN A 239 16.44 3.67 10.26
C ASN A 239 17.45 4.65 9.66
N PRO A 240 17.37 4.90 8.32
CA PRO A 240 18.45 5.57 7.59
C PRO A 240 18.62 7.06 7.91
N PHE A 241 17.58 7.72 8.39
CA PHE A 241 17.56 9.17 8.58
C PHE A 241 17.57 9.63 10.04
N LEU A 242 17.83 8.72 11.01
CA LEU A 242 17.82 9.03 12.44
C LEU A 242 18.75 10.18 12.85
N GLU A 243 19.91 10.30 12.22
CA GLU A 243 20.90 11.32 12.55
C GLU A 243 20.74 12.60 11.71
N GLN A 244 19.81 12.63 10.79
CA GLN A 244 19.53 13.78 9.93
C GLN A 244 18.50 14.68 10.62
N ALA A 245 18.95 15.84 11.11
CA ALA A 245 18.14 16.73 11.95
C ALA A 245 16.84 17.25 11.28
N ASP A 246 16.85 17.36 9.95
CA ASP A 246 15.72 17.88 9.18
C ASP A 246 14.87 16.76 8.53
N ALA A 247 15.07 15.50 8.94
CA ALA A 247 14.30 14.37 8.43
C ALA A 247 13.38 13.79 9.51
N ALA A 248 12.22 13.27 9.07
CA ALA A 248 11.35 12.47 9.90
C ALA A 248 12.01 11.10 10.15
N ALA A 249 12.30 10.81 11.40
CA ALA A 249 13.11 9.65 11.79
C ALA A 249 12.50 8.30 11.39
N GLU A 250 11.17 8.24 11.31
CA GLU A 250 10.40 7.06 10.91
C GLU A 250 10.44 6.76 9.41
N VAL A 251 10.89 7.69 8.57
CA VAL A 251 11.02 7.47 7.11
C VAL A 251 12.11 6.45 6.85
N ALA A 252 11.78 5.42 6.07
CA ALA A 252 12.72 4.40 5.61
C ALA A 252 13.10 4.58 4.14
N ALA A 253 12.18 5.09 3.32
CA ALA A 253 12.38 5.37 1.89
C ALA A 253 11.47 6.51 1.46
N SER A 254 11.83 7.23 0.39
CA SER A 254 11.11 8.39 -0.14
C SER A 254 10.91 8.29 -1.66
N GLY A 255 10.29 9.31 -2.25
CA GLY A 255 10.14 9.41 -3.70
C GLY A 255 8.98 8.60 -4.26
N LEU A 256 7.89 8.44 -3.50
CA LEU A 256 6.67 7.78 -3.91
C LEU A 256 5.54 8.79 -4.11
N ARG A 257 4.68 8.54 -5.11
CA ARG A 257 3.52 9.38 -5.39
C ARG A 257 2.27 8.92 -4.65
N ASN A 258 1.87 7.70 -4.87
CA ASN A 258 0.71 7.08 -4.23
C ASN A 258 0.90 5.56 -4.20
N PRO A 259 1.72 5.03 -3.28
CA PRO A 259 1.94 3.60 -3.15
C PRO A 259 0.63 2.93 -2.72
N TRP A 260 -0.13 2.47 -3.72
CA TRP A 260 -1.48 1.96 -3.52
C TRP A 260 -1.50 0.58 -2.87
N ARG A 261 -0.57 -0.30 -3.28
CA ARG A 261 -0.41 -1.63 -2.68
C ARG A 261 1.05 -1.97 -2.47
N MET A 262 1.29 -2.63 -1.35
CA MET A 262 2.57 -3.26 -1.03
C MET A 262 2.33 -4.73 -0.70
N ALA A 263 3.27 -5.59 -1.08
CA ALA A 263 3.26 -7.00 -0.74
C ALA A 263 4.67 -7.47 -0.40
N PHE A 264 4.83 -8.22 0.69
CA PHE A 264 6.11 -8.82 1.04
C PHE A 264 6.13 -10.30 0.68
N ASP A 265 6.95 -10.65 -0.26
CA ASP A 265 7.19 -12.04 -0.66
C ASP A 265 8.16 -12.72 0.31
N ARG A 266 7.63 -13.30 1.39
CA ARG A 266 8.43 -13.94 2.45
C ARG A 266 9.42 -14.97 1.94
N PRO A 267 9.06 -15.88 0.99
CA PRO A 267 9.99 -16.89 0.49
C PRO A 267 11.26 -16.33 -0.17
N ARG A 268 11.21 -15.11 -0.71
CA ARG A 268 12.36 -14.48 -1.34
C ARG A 268 12.90 -13.28 -0.58
N GLY A 269 12.19 -12.83 0.46
CA GLY A 269 12.56 -11.64 1.22
C GLY A 269 12.48 -10.37 0.38
N GLU A 270 11.50 -10.25 -0.50
CA GLU A 270 11.34 -9.12 -1.43
C GLU A 270 10.06 -8.32 -1.12
N LEU A 271 10.19 -7.01 -1.00
CA LEU A 271 9.07 -6.06 -0.93
C LEU A 271 8.74 -5.59 -2.33
N TRP A 272 7.47 -5.69 -2.68
CA TRP A 272 6.89 -5.20 -3.92
C TRP A 272 5.99 -4.02 -3.64
N ILE A 273 6.13 -2.94 -4.43
CA ILE A 273 5.40 -1.70 -4.27
C ILE A 273 4.82 -1.32 -5.63
N ALA A 274 3.51 -1.14 -5.69
CA ALA A 274 2.84 -0.57 -6.84
C ALA A 274 2.55 0.90 -6.54
N ASP A 275 3.17 1.79 -7.29
CA ASP A 275 3.04 3.23 -7.13
C ASP A 275 2.30 3.85 -8.33
N VAL A 276 1.21 4.56 -8.02
CA VAL A 276 0.36 5.18 -9.05
C VAL A 276 1.00 6.44 -9.59
N GLY A 277 1.26 6.46 -10.89
CA GLY A 277 1.86 7.57 -11.59
C GLY A 277 0.92 8.76 -11.81
N GLN A 278 1.45 9.82 -12.43
CA GLN A 278 0.71 11.06 -12.65
C GLN A 278 -0.07 11.05 -13.97
N SER A 279 0.60 10.76 -15.09
CA SER A 279 0.00 10.86 -16.42
C SER A 279 0.72 10.08 -17.53
N GLU A 280 1.91 9.59 -17.29
CA GLU A 280 2.71 8.91 -18.31
C GLU A 280 3.06 7.47 -17.93
N ARG A 281 3.35 7.18 -16.66
CA ARG A 281 3.87 5.89 -16.20
C ARG A 281 3.22 5.42 -14.91
N GLU A 282 2.89 4.13 -14.88
CA GLU A 282 2.58 3.36 -13.69
C GLU A 282 3.77 2.50 -13.32
N GLU A 283 4.05 2.27 -12.02
CA GLU A 283 5.30 1.69 -11.55
C GLU A 283 5.11 0.45 -10.68
N ILE A 284 6.00 -0.52 -10.87
CA ILE A 284 6.19 -1.66 -9.96
C ILE A 284 7.63 -1.66 -9.49
N ASN A 285 7.81 -1.39 -8.21
CA ASN A 285 9.10 -1.38 -7.54
C ASN A 285 9.32 -2.69 -6.79
N ARG A 286 10.57 -3.18 -6.74
CA ARG A 286 10.95 -4.37 -5.98
C ARG A 286 12.30 -4.13 -5.29
N VAL A 287 12.31 -4.31 -3.97
CA VAL A 287 13.53 -4.16 -3.15
C VAL A 287 13.56 -5.21 -2.05
N THR A 288 14.74 -5.56 -1.58
CA THR A 288 14.89 -6.24 -0.29
C THR A 288 14.75 -5.25 0.87
N PRO A 289 14.49 -5.70 2.12
CA PRO A 289 14.46 -4.80 3.27
C PRO A 289 15.71 -3.95 3.43
N ALA A 290 16.89 -4.51 3.14
CA ALA A 290 18.15 -3.77 3.20
C ALA A 290 18.27 -2.70 2.10
N GLN A 291 17.75 -2.96 0.91
CA GLN A 291 17.73 -1.99 -0.20
C GLN A 291 16.66 -0.90 0.00
N LEU A 292 15.63 -1.17 0.80
CA LEU A 292 14.60 -0.19 1.12
C LEU A 292 15.16 0.98 1.93
N LEU A 293 16.09 0.70 2.87
CA LEU A 293 16.61 1.70 3.78
C LEU A 293 17.42 2.77 3.03
N GLY A 294 16.88 3.97 2.97
CA GLY A 294 17.45 5.11 2.26
C GLY A 294 17.16 5.16 0.75
N ALA A 295 16.31 4.26 0.24
CA ALA A 295 15.91 4.28 -1.15
C ALA A 295 15.14 5.56 -1.50
N ASN A 296 15.34 6.06 -2.73
CA ASN A 296 14.55 7.13 -3.33
C ASN A 296 13.95 6.60 -4.64
N PHE A 297 12.61 6.50 -4.71
CA PHE A 297 11.91 5.97 -5.87
C PHE A 297 11.64 7.01 -6.98
N GLY A 298 12.08 8.27 -6.76
CA GLY A 298 12.22 9.29 -7.80
C GLY A 298 11.13 10.33 -7.89
N TRP A 299 9.91 10.07 -7.40
CA TRP A 299 8.82 11.07 -7.46
C TRP A 299 9.16 12.32 -6.61
N ALA A 300 8.91 13.59 -7.04
CA ALA A 300 8.30 13.99 -8.32
C ALA A 300 9.36 14.41 -9.36
N LEU A 301 10.62 14.05 -9.20
CA LEU A 301 11.66 14.33 -10.21
C LEU A 301 11.53 13.38 -11.40
N ARG A 302 11.10 12.16 -11.13
CA ARG A 302 10.84 11.08 -12.09
C ARG A 302 9.40 10.64 -12.01
N GLU A 303 8.86 10.10 -13.11
CA GLU A 303 7.65 9.31 -13.18
C GLU A 303 8.01 8.03 -13.91
N GLY A 304 8.14 6.93 -13.19
CA GLY A 304 8.75 5.72 -13.72
C GLY A 304 10.18 5.95 -14.22
N THR A 305 10.42 5.48 -15.42
CA THR A 305 11.72 5.67 -16.10
C THR A 305 11.87 6.99 -16.83
N VAL A 306 10.85 7.89 -16.82
CA VAL A 306 10.89 9.17 -17.55
C VAL A 306 11.10 10.37 -16.61
N PRO A 307 11.77 11.46 -17.06
CA PRO A 307 11.85 12.70 -16.29
C PRO A 307 10.46 13.34 -16.12
N PHE A 308 10.21 13.92 -14.92
CA PHE A 308 8.99 14.68 -14.67
C PHE A 308 9.31 16.14 -14.30
N LEU A 309 9.68 16.46 -13.04
CA LEU A 309 9.98 17.85 -12.64
C LEU A 309 11.48 18.19 -12.64
N GLY A 310 12.36 17.22 -12.78
CA GLY A 310 13.79 17.47 -12.64
C GLY A 310 14.70 16.36 -13.18
N GLU A 311 15.93 16.42 -12.73
CA GLU A 311 16.94 15.39 -12.98
C GLU A 311 16.76 14.24 -12.00
N GLU A 312 17.38 13.11 -12.30
CA GLU A 312 17.36 11.92 -11.45
C GLU A 312 17.98 12.24 -10.07
N PRO A 313 17.30 11.91 -8.96
CA PRO A 313 17.83 12.18 -7.64
C PRO A 313 18.98 11.23 -7.27
N ASP A 314 19.82 11.67 -6.33
CA ASP A 314 20.84 10.81 -5.75
C ASP A 314 20.20 9.58 -5.06
N GLY A 315 20.80 8.41 -5.28
CA GLY A 315 20.27 7.16 -4.69
C GLY A 315 18.96 6.65 -5.32
N HIS A 316 18.61 7.13 -6.51
CA HIS A 316 17.42 6.68 -7.22
C HIS A 316 17.43 5.16 -7.43
N VAL A 317 16.32 4.55 -7.05
CA VAL A 317 16.02 3.14 -7.32
C VAL A 317 14.95 3.10 -8.40
N PRO A 318 15.33 2.82 -9.66
CA PRO A 318 14.36 2.79 -10.75
C PRO A 318 13.37 1.62 -10.57
N PRO A 319 12.14 1.74 -11.08
CA PRO A 319 11.18 0.66 -11.02
C PRO A 319 11.67 -0.58 -11.75
N LEU A 320 11.31 -1.77 -11.22
CA LEU A 320 11.56 -3.05 -11.90
C LEU A 320 10.82 -3.13 -13.21
N HIS A 321 9.63 -2.55 -13.27
CA HIS A 321 8.77 -2.51 -14.44
C HIS A 321 7.91 -1.24 -14.39
N ASP A 322 7.81 -0.53 -15.50
CA ASP A 322 6.86 0.54 -15.69
C ASP A 322 6.09 0.38 -17.00
N TYR A 323 4.90 0.95 -17.07
CA TYR A 323 4.10 0.94 -18.30
C TYR A 323 3.37 2.28 -18.50
N GLY A 324 3.12 2.59 -19.77
CA GLY A 324 2.48 3.86 -20.15
C GLY A 324 0.97 3.85 -19.96
N HIS A 325 0.40 5.01 -19.71
CA HIS A 325 -1.03 5.24 -19.78
C HIS A 325 -1.51 4.99 -21.22
N GLY A 326 -2.28 3.97 -21.40
CA GLY A 326 -2.94 3.60 -22.65
C GLY A 326 -4.39 3.29 -22.33
N PRO A 327 -4.79 2.00 -22.29
CA PRO A 327 -6.04 1.62 -21.66
C PRO A 327 -5.98 1.69 -20.12
N GLY A 328 -4.79 1.56 -19.51
CA GLY A 328 -4.53 1.73 -18.07
C GLY A 328 -4.48 3.20 -17.65
N CYS A 329 -4.66 3.46 -16.36
CA CYS A 329 -4.63 4.82 -15.80
C CYS A 329 -4.23 4.88 -14.32
N SER A 330 -4.18 3.74 -13.64
CA SER A 330 -3.88 3.65 -12.21
C SER A 330 -3.59 2.21 -11.84
N ILE A 331 -2.34 1.91 -11.59
CA ILE A 331 -1.97 0.57 -11.15
C ILE A 331 -2.66 0.26 -9.81
N THR A 332 -3.33 -0.87 -9.75
CA THR A 332 -3.84 -1.37 -8.48
C THR A 332 -2.74 -2.08 -7.70
N GLY A 333 -1.77 -2.64 -8.42
CA GLY A 333 -0.76 -3.49 -7.83
C GLY A 333 -1.18 -4.94 -7.80
N GLY A 334 -0.60 -5.70 -6.89
CA GLY A 334 -0.78 -7.13 -6.85
C GLY A 334 0.05 -7.80 -5.77
N LEU A 335 0.33 -9.09 -5.99
CA LEU A 335 1.18 -9.90 -5.13
C LEU A 335 1.90 -11.00 -5.91
N VAL A 336 2.95 -11.55 -5.30
CA VAL A 336 3.65 -12.71 -5.86
C VAL A 336 2.80 -13.97 -5.65
N TYR A 337 2.43 -14.63 -6.74
CA TYR A 337 1.64 -15.85 -6.67
C TYR A 337 2.45 -17.00 -6.06
N ARG A 338 1.92 -17.59 -4.99
CA ARG A 338 2.53 -18.70 -4.24
C ARG A 338 1.62 -19.91 -4.09
N GLY A 339 0.39 -19.85 -4.63
CA GLY A 339 -0.56 -20.95 -4.65
C GLY A 339 -0.05 -22.18 -5.42
N ASP A 340 -0.74 -23.29 -5.25
CA ASP A 340 -0.42 -24.58 -5.85
C ASP A 340 -1.29 -24.91 -7.07
N ALA A 341 -2.47 -24.26 -7.19
CA ALA A 341 -3.43 -24.58 -8.25
C ALA A 341 -2.93 -24.17 -9.65
N ILE A 342 -2.08 -23.13 -9.74
CA ILE A 342 -1.54 -22.63 -11.02
C ILE A 342 0.00 -22.60 -10.95
N PRO A 343 0.69 -23.76 -11.01
CA PRO A 343 2.15 -23.83 -10.84
C PRO A 343 2.92 -22.99 -11.87
N GLU A 344 2.31 -22.70 -13.02
CA GLU A 344 2.90 -21.89 -14.07
C GLU A 344 3.09 -20.42 -13.66
N LEU A 345 2.27 -19.91 -12.73
CA LEU A 345 2.37 -18.56 -12.20
C LEU A 345 3.29 -18.44 -10.98
N ARG A 346 3.68 -19.55 -10.36
CA ARG A 346 4.43 -19.52 -9.10
C ARG A 346 5.72 -18.70 -9.21
N GLY A 347 5.83 -17.68 -8.34
CA GLY A 347 6.91 -16.70 -8.32
C GLY A 347 6.66 -15.46 -9.15
N GLY A 348 5.64 -15.46 -10.01
CA GLY A 348 5.24 -14.30 -10.79
C GLY A 348 4.48 -13.28 -9.95
N TYR A 349 4.80 -12.00 -10.11
CA TYR A 349 4.00 -10.92 -9.53
C TYR A 349 2.77 -10.69 -10.41
N VAL A 350 1.59 -11.03 -9.88
CA VAL A 350 0.31 -10.84 -10.57
C VAL A 350 -0.25 -9.48 -10.17
N PHE A 351 -0.63 -8.68 -11.18
CA PHE A 351 -1.12 -7.32 -10.98
C PHE A 351 -2.17 -6.93 -12.02
N THR A 352 -2.82 -5.79 -11.80
CA THR A 352 -3.76 -5.18 -12.76
C THR A 352 -3.77 -3.67 -12.61
N ASP A 353 -4.48 -3.03 -13.55
CA ASP A 353 -4.81 -1.60 -13.54
C ASP A 353 -6.31 -1.40 -13.30
N LEU A 354 -6.67 -0.34 -12.56
CA LEU A 354 -8.06 0.01 -12.23
C LEU A 354 -8.94 0.25 -13.46
N CYS A 355 -8.35 0.79 -14.54
CA CYS A 355 -9.08 1.22 -15.72
C CYS A 355 -9.36 0.09 -16.71
N ASP A 356 -8.36 -0.73 -17.02
CA ASP A 356 -8.52 -1.82 -17.99
C ASP A 356 -8.90 -3.15 -17.35
N GLY A 357 -8.50 -3.38 -16.10
CA GLY A 357 -8.82 -4.58 -15.32
C GLY A 357 -8.22 -5.88 -15.86
N GLU A 358 -7.40 -5.84 -16.91
CA GLU A 358 -6.69 -7.02 -17.42
C GLU A 358 -5.66 -7.49 -16.40
N LEU A 359 -5.74 -8.75 -15.97
CA LEU A 359 -4.75 -9.33 -15.09
C LEU A 359 -3.47 -9.66 -15.88
N ARG A 360 -2.34 -9.28 -15.32
CA ARG A 360 -1.01 -9.49 -15.88
C ARG A 360 -0.10 -10.17 -14.88
N VAL A 361 0.93 -10.82 -15.37
CA VAL A 361 1.99 -11.38 -14.55
C VAL A 361 3.36 -10.89 -15.04
N LEU A 362 4.22 -10.49 -14.13
CA LEU A 362 5.62 -10.21 -14.46
C LEU A 362 6.38 -11.52 -14.64
N MET A 363 7.14 -11.58 -15.72
CA MET A 363 7.96 -12.74 -16.12
C MET A 363 9.38 -12.30 -16.45
N GLN A 364 10.34 -13.21 -16.28
CA GLN A 364 11.74 -12.97 -16.59
C GLN A 364 12.02 -13.25 -18.08
N ASP A 365 12.55 -12.25 -18.79
CA ASP A 365 12.98 -12.35 -20.19
C ASP A 365 14.48 -12.05 -20.30
N GLY A 366 15.30 -13.06 -20.18
CA GLY A 366 16.75 -12.90 -20.12
C GLY A 366 17.15 -12.05 -18.90
N ALA A 367 17.71 -10.85 -19.14
CA ALA A 367 18.04 -9.87 -18.09
C ALA A 367 16.87 -8.93 -17.78
N ASP A 368 15.87 -8.87 -18.65
CA ASP A 368 14.75 -7.95 -18.55
C ASP A 368 13.53 -8.59 -17.88
N VAL A 369 12.58 -7.77 -17.48
CA VAL A 369 11.28 -8.20 -16.94
C VAL A 369 10.18 -7.67 -17.86
N THR A 370 9.25 -8.55 -18.21
CA THR A 370 8.13 -8.23 -19.09
C THR A 370 6.80 -8.58 -18.43
N ALA A 371 5.76 -7.80 -18.74
CA ALA A 371 4.41 -8.12 -18.34
C ALA A 371 3.70 -8.95 -19.40
N ARG A 372 3.04 -10.01 -18.99
CA ARG A 372 2.24 -10.88 -19.84
C ARG A 372 0.79 -10.90 -19.38
N GLU A 373 -0.13 -10.70 -20.31
CA GLU A 373 -1.58 -10.80 -20.05
C GLU A 373 -1.98 -12.23 -19.73
N LEU A 374 -2.87 -12.39 -18.73
CA LEU A 374 -3.40 -13.68 -18.32
C LEU A 374 -4.67 -14.06 -19.11
N GLY A 375 -5.21 -13.13 -19.93
CA GLY A 375 -6.41 -13.32 -20.71
C GLY A 375 -7.69 -13.35 -19.86
N VAL A 376 -7.65 -12.76 -18.67
CA VAL A 376 -8.79 -12.60 -17.77
C VAL A 376 -8.87 -11.15 -17.31
N THR A 377 -10.09 -10.61 -17.32
CA THR A 377 -10.35 -9.22 -16.97
C THR A 377 -11.34 -9.15 -15.82
N ALA A 378 -11.04 -8.33 -14.82
CA ALA A 378 -11.93 -7.97 -13.72
C ALA A 378 -12.33 -6.49 -13.80
N THR A 379 -13.35 -6.09 -13.05
CA THR A 379 -13.91 -4.73 -13.20
C THR A 379 -13.50 -3.84 -12.04
N ARG A 380 -12.68 -2.82 -12.30
CA ARG A 380 -12.28 -1.84 -11.30
C ARG A 380 -11.73 -2.50 -10.03
N VAL A 381 -10.68 -3.28 -10.21
CA VAL A 381 -9.96 -3.93 -9.12
C VAL A 381 -9.26 -2.88 -8.27
N ILE A 382 -9.43 -2.97 -6.95
CA ILE A 382 -8.81 -2.04 -5.98
C ILE A 382 -7.92 -2.73 -4.97
N GLY A 383 -7.86 -4.06 -4.99
CA GLY A 383 -7.00 -4.83 -4.11
C GLY A 383 -6.84 -6.27 -4.56
N PHE A 384 -5.91 -6.92 -3.91
CA PHE A 384 -5.61 -8.33 -4.05
C PHE A 384 -5.43 -8.96 -2.68
N GLY A 385 -5.50 -10.27 -2.63
CA GLY A 385 -5.19 -11.03 -1.45
C GLY A 385 -5.05 -12.51 -1.76
N THR A 386 -4.99 -13.32 -0.71
CA THR A 386 -4.98 -14.77 -0.85
C THR A 386 -6.07 -15.39 0.00
N ASP A 387 -6.53 -16.56 -0.41
CA ASP A 387 -7.32 -17.43 0.45
C ASP A 387 -6.41 -18.27 1.38
N ALA A 388 -7.02 -19.17 2.15
CA ALA A 388 -6.32 -20.04 3.11
C ALA A 388 -5.30 -21.00 2.45
N ASP A 389 -5.49 -21.31 1.17
CA ASP A 389 -4.60 -22.17 0.39
C ASP A 389 -3.53 -21.39 -0.35
N GLY A 390 -3.50 -20.04 -0.19
CA GLY A 390 -2.59 -19.14 -0.88
C GLY A 390 -2.98 -18.83 -2.32
N GLU A 391 -4.20 -19.19 -2.73
CA GLU A 391 -4.71 -18.88 -4.07
C GLU A 391 -5.14 -17.41 -4.19
N LEU A 392 -4.95 -16.83 -5.36
CA LEU A 392 -5.14 -15.41 -5.60
C LEU A 392 -6.61 -15.00 -5.52
N LEU A 393 -6.89 -14.00 -4.70
CA LEU A 393 -8.15 -13.26 -4.65
C LEU A 393 -8.01 -11.90 -5.30
N VAL A 394 -9.00 -11.52 -6.11
CA VAL A 394 -9.11 -10.23 -6.80
C VAL A 394 -10.32 -9.50 -6.24
N LEU A 395 -10.11 -8.26 -5.77
CA LEU A 395 -11.11 -7.48 -5.04
C LEU A 395 -11.60 -6.32 -5.91
N GLU A 396 -12.87 -6.35 -6.29
CA GLU A 396 -13.50 -5.29 -7.08
C GLU A 396 -14.21 -4.28 -6.19
N ILE A 397 -14.06 -2.99 -6.46
CA ILE A 397 -14.78 -1.93 -5.74
C ILE A 397 -16.31 -2.08 -5.83
N GLY A 398 -16.78 -2.76 -6.88
CA GLY A 398 -18.19 -3.09 -7.10
C GLY A 398 -18.73 -4.17 -6.15
N GLY A 399 -17.88 -4.77 -5.34
CA GLY A 399 -18.25 -5.71 -4.29
C GLY A 399 -17.81 -7.14 -4.52
N ARG A 400 -17.46 -7.57 -5.73
CA ARG A 400 -17.08 -8.95 -5.98
C ARG A 400 -15.69 -9.27 -5.43
N VAL A 401 -15.59 -10.41 -4.76
CA VAL A 401 -14.34 -11.10 -4.45
C VAL A 401 -14.25 -12.29 -5.38
N LEU A 402 -13.24 -12.29 -6.22
CA LEU A 402 -13.04 -13.30 -7.26
C LEU A 402 -11.79 -14.11 -6.97
N ARG A 403 -11.81 -15.41 -7.26
CA ARG A 403 -10.62 -16.27 -7.22
C ARG A 403 -10.13 -16.52 -8.64
N LEU A 404 -8.81 -16.39 -8.85
CA LEU A 404 -8.17 -16.81 -10.09
C LEU A 404 -8.06 -18.34 -10.10
N VAL A 405 -8.59 -18.97 -11.14
CA VAL A 405 -8.63 -20.42 -11.26
C VAL A 405 -8.17 -20.87 -12.65
N ARG A 406 -7.72 -22.12 -12.73
CA ARG A 406 -7.38 -22.80 -13.97
C ARG A 406 -8.64 -23.44 -14.56
N ASP A 407 -8.90 -23.21 -15.89
CA ASP A 407 -10.01 -23.84 -16.62
C ASP A 407 -9.82 -25.36 -16.81
#